data_497956952e3ce887f95a9dc0449c9bb8
#
_entry.id   497956952e3ce887f95a9dc0449c9bb8
#
_cell.length_a   1.000
_cell.length_b   1.000
_cell.length_c   1.000
_cell.angle_alpha   90.00
_cell.angle_beta   90.00
_cell.angle_gamma   90.00
#
_symmetry.space_group_name_H-M   'P 1'
#
loop_
_entity.id
_entity.type
_entity.pdbx_description
1 polymer ?
#
loop_
_entity_poly.entity_id
_entity_poly.type
_entity_poly.pdbx_seq_one_letter_code
_entity_poly.pdbx_strand_id
1 'polypeptide(L)'
;KNEITRNSAHDSSPVLNRVHGTTRFVEGYSRESIWSYRWAGLNEMGLPQAYKADGTKVTSYEDLDVEDLEYSGTYQPKYSGSLSTGFRYKSLQANFLFTYNFGHVFRVEYPDMNPFGSSPALNERIADRWRQPGDENKTDIPAICSDMMNYLMTYQTGASELAQYSSNSIRKGDMIRLREILLNYELPKKWLHNSPVKRLSITAQLNNVWLWTANKEGYDPEAVSPVSGTFSLTDPIAFTCGVKLDF
;
A
#
# COMPACT_ATOMS: atom_id res chain seq x y z
N LYS A 1 -7.16 -20.26 -10.02
CA LYS A 1 -7.96 -19.94 -8.82
C LYS A 1 -7.07 -20.16 -7.62
N ASN A 2 -6.79 -19.11 -6.86
CA ASN A 2 -5.93 -19.17 -5.67
C ASN A 2 -6.84 -19.22 -4.45
N GLU A 3 -7.23 -20.43 -4.04
CA GLU A 3 -8.11 -20.68 -2.90
C GLU A 3 -7.61 -21.87 -2.09
N ILE A 4 -7.70 -21.75 -0.79
CA ILE A 4 -7.37 -22.83 0.14
C ILE A 4 -8.56 -23.80 0.17
N THR A 5 -8.32 -25.05 -0.17
CA THR A 5 -9.37 -26.07 -0.24
C THR A 5 -9.54 -26.82 1.07
N ARG A 6 -8.52 -26.87 1.93
CA ARG A 6 -8.59 -27.52 3.24
C ARG A 6 -7.51 -26.95 4.17
N ASN A 7 -7.86 -26.73 5.42
CA ASN A 7 -6.95 -26.37 6.49
C ASN A 7 -7.22 -27.26 7.72
N SER A 8 -6.17 -27.91 8.23
CA SER A 8 -6.22 -28.75 9.45
C SER A 8 -5.37 -28.18 10.59
N ALA A 9 -4.83 -26.99 10.44
CA ALA A 9 -4.01 -26.37 11.47
C ALA A 9 -4.86 -25.87 12.64
N HIS A 10 -4.45 -26.17 13.87
CA HIS A 10 -5.03 -25.57 15.07
C HIS A 10 -4.41 -24.20 15.29
N ASP A 11 -5.26 -23.21 15.52
CA ASP A 11 -4.83 -21.82 15.77
C ASP A 11 -5.18 -21.42 17.20
N SER A 12 -4.17 -21.10 18.01
CA SER A 12 -4.34 -20.72 19.42
C SER A 12 -4.78 -19.27 19.61
N SER A 13 -4.63 -18.43 18.58
CA SER A 13 -5.02 -17.00 18.59
C SER A 13 -5.63 -16.62 17.25
N PRO A 14 -6.79 -17.19 16.89
CA PRO A 14 -7.31 -17.14 15.52
C PRO A 14 -7.65 -15.73 15.07
N VAL A 15 -8.10 -14.84 15.95
CA VAL A 15 -8.44 -13.45 15.62
C VAL A 15 -7.18 -12.67 15.24
N LEU A 16 -6.22 -12.56 16.16
CA LEU A 16 -4.95 -11.84 15.94
C LEU A 16 -4.16 -12.38 14.76
N ASN A 17 -4.00 -13.72 14.71
CA ASN A 17 -3.25 -14.36 13.64
C ASN A 17 -3.87 -14.12 12.27
N ARG A 18 -5.20 -14.00 12.20
CA ARG A 18 -5.92 -13.74 10.95
C ARG A 18 -5.72 -12.30 10.50
N VAL A 19 -5.87 -11.31 11.38
CA VAL A 19 -5.69 -9.89 10.99
C VAL A 19 -4.23 -9.53 10.73
N HIS A 20 -3.28 -10.14 11.46
CA HIS A 20 -1.84 -9.97 11.23
C HIS A 20 -1.33 -10.78 10.01
N GLY A 21 -2.16 -11.65 9.47
CA GLY A 21 -1.80 -12.50 8.33
C GLY A 21 -0.76 -13.56 8.65
N THR A 22 -0.60 -13.96 9.92
CA THR A 22 0.25 -15.07 10.34
C THR A 22 -0.40 -16.42 10.07
N THR A 23 -1.72 -16.53 10.31
CA THR A 23 -2.53 -17.67 9.87
C THR A 23 -3.42 -17.25 8.70
N ARG A 24 -2.96 -17.52 7.49
CA ARG A 24 -3.62 -17.12 6.23
C ARG A 24 -4.46 -18.22 5.61
N PHE A 25 -4.63 -19.35 6.30
CA PHE A 25 -5.27 -20.53 5.74
C PHE A 25 -6.75 -20.59 6.14
N VAL A 26 -7.58 -19.80 5.44
CA VAL A 26 -9.03 -19.84 5.58
C VAL A 26 -9.61 -20.54 4.36
N GLU A 27 -10.37 -21.60 4.58
CA GLU A 27 -10.99 -22.37 3.48
C GLU A 27 -11.92 -21.48 2.65
N GLY A 28 -11.83 -21.60 1.34
CA GLY A 28 -12.58 -20.80 0.38
C GLY A 28 -11.98 -19.44 0.06
N TYR A 29 -10.87 -19.06 0.71
CA TYR A 29 -10.20 -17.78 0.49
C TYR A 29 -8.76 -17.97 -0.01
N SER A 30 -8.22 -16.91 -0.60
CA SER A 30 -6.82 -16.87 -1.01
C SER A 30 -5.89 -16.90 0.19
N ARG A 31 -4.70 -17.49 0.03
CA ARG A 31 -3.63 -17.40 1.02
C ARG A 31 -3.21 -15.95 1.30
N GLU A 32 -3.31 -15.09 0.29
CA GLU A 32 -2.95 -13.68 0.33
C GLU A 32 -4.11 -12.79 0.77
N SER A 33 -5.07 -13.35 1.53
CA SER A 33 -6.22 -12.62 2.07
C SER A 33 -5.82 -11.64 3.16
N ILE A 34 -6.48 -10.49 3.16
CA ILE A 34 -6.43 -9.52 4.25
C ILE A 34 -7.77 -9.55 4.97
N TRP A 35 -7.72 -9.70 6.29
CA TRP A 35 -8.84 -9.68 7.19
C TRP A 35 -8.73 -8.46 8.10
N SER A 36 -9.85 -7.87 8.49
CA SER A 36 -9.87 -6.64 9.28
C SER A 36 -10.98 -6.69 10.32
N TYR A 37 -10.79 -5.92 11.40
CA TYR A 37 -11.88 -5.57 12.31
C TYR A 37 -12.86 -4.65 11.57
N ARG A 38 -14.16 -4.85 11.78
CA ARG A 38 -15.20 -4.01 11.16
C ARG A 38 -15.20 -2.64 11.83
N TRP A 39 -14.73 -1.63 11.13
CA TRP A 39 -14.63 -0.28 11.66
C TRP A 39 -15.97 0.30 12.06
N ALA A 40 -16.11 0.79 13.30
CA ALA A 40 -17.32 1.39 13.86
C ALA A 40 -17.19 2.87 14.26
N GLY A 41 -16.08 3.52 13.85
CA GLY A 41 -15.78 4.90 14.18
C GLY A 41 -15.00 5.04 15.49
N LEU A 42 -14.95 6.27 15.99
CA LEU A 42 -14.40 6.59 17.30
C LEU A 42 -15.55 6.76 18.29
N ASN A 43 -15.28 6.54 19.57
CA ASN A 43 -16.19 6.90 20.65
C ASN A 43 -15.98 8.37 21.10
N GLU A 44 -16.78 8.84 22.06
CA GLU A 44 -16.70 10.20 22.62
C GLU A 44 -15.36 10.53 23.32
N MET A 45 -14.53 9.52 23.58
CA MET A 45 -13.19 9.66 24.14
C MET A 45 -12.09 9.57 23.06
N GLY A 46 -12.47 9.45 21.78
CA GLY A 46 -11.53 9.33 20.67
C GLY A 46 -10.88 7.95 20.54
N LEU A 47 -11.43 6.93 21.21
CA LEU A 47 -10.96 5.55 21.09
C LEU A 47 -11.63 4.84 19.91
N PRO A 48 -10.89 4.03 19.13
CA PRO A 48 -11.43 3.27 18.03
C PRO A 48 -12.42 2.20 18.49
N GLN A 49 -13.45 1.97 17.69
CA GLN A 49 -14.45 0.96 17.91
C GLN A 49 -14.55 -0.01 16.71
N ALA A 50 -14.92 -1.25 16.99
CA ALA A 50 -15.26 -2.23 15.99
C ALA A 50 -16.67 -2.78 16.21
N TYR A 51 -17.31 -3.20 15.12
CA TYR A 51 -18.58 -3.92 15.19
C TYR A 51 -18.35 -5.41 15.37
N LYS A 52 -19.10 -6.01 16.27
CA LYS A 52 -19.36 -7.46 16.30
C LYS A 52 -20.32 -7.86 15.19
N ALA A 53 -20.44 -9.17 14.94
CA ALA A 53 -21.38 -9.71 13.96
C ALA A 53 -22.85 -9.37 14.28
N ASP A 54 -23.19 -9.21 15.54
CA ASP A 54 -24.53 -8.81 16.02
C ASP A 54 -24.79 -7.30 15.94
N GLY A 55 -23.81 -6.49 15.51
CA GLY A 55 -23.89 -5.04 15.43
C GLY A 55 -23.51 -4.30 16.71
N THR A 56 -23.15 -4.98 17.78
CA THR A 56 -22.64 -4.38 19.01
C THR A 56 -21.27 -3.73 18.75
N LYS A 57 -21.02 -2.55 19.35
CA LYS A 57 -19.73 -1.87 19.28
C LYS A 57 -18.86 -2.22 20.47
N VAL A 58 -17.62 -2.54 20.23
CA VAL A 58 -16.59 -2.82 21.25
C VAL A 58 -15.36 -1.94 21.02
N THR A 59 -14.62 -1.68 22.08
CA THR A 59 -13.39 -0.88 22.07
C THR A 59 -12.13 -1.70 22.31
N SER A 60 -12.28 -3.01 22.55
CA SER A 60 -11.18 -3.96 22.69
C SER A 60 -11.27 -5.05 21.64
N TYR A 61 -10.14 -5.43 21.05
CA TYR A 61 -10.06 -6.57 20.14
C TYR A 61 -10.27 -7.92 20.88
N GLU A 62 -10.04 -7.97 22.19
CA GLU A 62 -10.24 -9.17 23.02
C GLU A 62 -11.71 -9.60 23.12
N ASP A 63 -12.61 -8.66 22.89
CA ASP A 63 -14.07 -8.91 22.87
C ASP A 63 -14.55 -9.44 21.51
N LEU A 64 -13.66 -9.58 20.51
CA LEU A 64 -13.98 -9.98 19.14
C LEU A 64 -13.65 -11.45 18.89
N ASP A 65 -14.52 -12.10 18.17
CA ASP A 65 -14.36 -13.45 17.66
C ASP A 65 -14.01 -13.46 16.16
N VAL A 66 -13.62 -14.61 15.65
CA VAL A 66 -13.28 -14.79 14.22
C VAL A 66 -14.44 -14.41 13.29
N GLU A 67 -15.67 -14.60 13.74
CA GLU A 67 -16.90 -14.30 13.00
C GLU A 67 -17.18 -12.80 12.91
N ASP A 68 -16.56 -12.00 13.79
CA ASP A 68 -16.67 -10.55 13.79
C ASP A 68 -15.73 -9.91 12.75
N LEU A 69 -14.78 -10.69 12.21
CA LEU A 69 -13.85 -10.19 11.21
C LEU A 69 -14.51 -10.07 9.83
N GLU A 70 -14.06 -9.12 9.04
CA GLU A 70 -14.46 -8.99 7.64
C GLU A 70 -13.30 -9.30 6.68
N TYR A 71 -13.66 -9.92 5.56
CA TYR A 71 -12.75 -10.13 4.46
C TYR A 71 -12.57 -8.81 3.67
N SER A 72 -11.42 -8.21 3.78
CA SER A 72 -11.12 -6.91 3.14
C SER A 72 -10.59 -7.04 1.71
N GLY A 73 -10.19 -8.24 1.30
CA GLY A 73 -9.69 -8.48 -0.04
C GLY A 73 -8.41 -9.34 -0.06
N THR A 74 -7.73 -9.33 -1.19
CA THR A 74 -6.41 -9.96 -1.36
C THR A 74 -5.36 -8.90 -1.69
N TYR A 75 -4.14 -9.06 -1.15
CA TYR A 75 -3.04 -8.17 -1.52
C TYR A 75 -2.34 -8.61 -2.83
N GLN A 76 -2.61 -9.80 -3.32
CA GLN A 76 -2.14 -10.23 -4.62
C GLN A 76 -3.07 -9.72 -5.73
N PRO A 77 -2.55 -9.01 -6.74
CA PRO A 77 -3.35 -8.56 -7.87
C PRO A 77 -4.04 -9.74 -8.57
N LYS A 78 -5.34 -9.58 -8.86
CA LYS A 78 -6.09 -10.55 -9.67
C LYS A 78 -5.71 -10.47 -11.14
N TYR A 79 -5.36 -9.27 -11.58
CA TYR A 79 -4.95 -8.98 -12.95
C TYR A 79 -3.67 -8.18 -12.92
N SER A 80 -2.62 -8.69 -13.55
CA SER A 80 -1.35 -8.01 -13.71
C SER A 80 -0.82 -8.23 -15.12
N GLY A 81 -0.13 -7.24 -15.63
CA GLY A 81 0.46 -7.34 -16.95
C GLY A 81 1.27 -6.12 -17.33
N SER A 82 1.75 -6.15 -18.56
CA SER A 82 2.50 -5.04 -19.13
C SER A 82 2.07 -4.77 -20.56
N LEU A 83 2.21 -3.53 -20.99
CA LEU A 83 2.03 -3.06 -22.34
C LEU A 83 3.30 -2.34 -22.78
N SER A 84 3.98 -2.87 -23.80
CA SER A 84 5.08 -2.18 -24.45
C SER A 84 4.60 -1.66 -25.80
N THR A 85 4.82 -0.40 -26.08
CA THR A 85 4.50 0.24 -27.33
C THR A 85 5.61 1.17 -27.77
N GLY A 86 5.77 1.38 -29.07
CA GLY A 86 6.79 2.27 -29.57
C GLY A 86 6.51 2.72 -30.98
N PHE A 87 7.20 3.78 -31.38
CA PHE A 87 7.16 4.28 -32.74
C PHE A 87 8.56 4.61 -33.24
N ARG A 88 8.71 4.58 -34.53
CA ARG A 88 9.93 5.02 -35.22
C ARG A 88 9.56 6.08 -36.24
N TYR A 89 10.27 7.19 -36.18
CA TYR A 89 10.18 8.24 -37.17
C TYR A 89 11.59 8.66 -37.61
N LYS A 90 11.94 8.34 -38.86
CA LYS A 90 13.30 8.57 -39.39
C LYS A 90 14.36 7.90 -38.49
N SER A 91 15.24 8.71 -37.91
CA SER A 91 16.33 8.30 -37.04
C SER A 91 15.94 8.21 -35.56
N LEU A 92 14.75 8.63 -35.18
CA LEU A 92 14.23 8.61 -33.81
C LEU A 92 13.37 7.37 -33.60
N GLN A 93 13.67 6.65 -32.52
CA GLN A 93 12.85 5.57 -32.01
C GLN A 93 12.47 5.90 -30.55
N ALA A 94 11.21 5.76 -30.22
CA ALA A 94 10.71 5.90 -28.85
C ALA A 94 9.95 4.65 -28.45
N ASN A 95 10.22 4.12 -27.27
CA ASN A 95 9.51 2.99 -26.67
C ASN A 95 9.02 3.38 -25.29
N PHE A 96 7.84 2.85 -24.92
CA PHE A 96 7.17 3.08 -23.67
C PHE A 96 6.80 1.72 -23.06
N LEU A 97 7.06 1.55 -21.77
CA LEU A 97 6.67 0.37 -21.03
C LEU A 97 5.73 0.75 -19.90
N PHE A 98 4.52 0.26 -19.98
CA PHE A 98 3.52 0.37 -18.92
C PHE A 98 3.39 -0.97 -18.19
N THR A 99 3.18 -0.92 -16.88
CA THR A 99 2.74 -2.07 -16.08
C THR A 99 1.43 -1.71 -15.37
N TYR A 100 0.60 -2.71 -15.12
CA TYR A 100 -0.63 -2.53 -14.36
C TYR A 100 -0.87 -3.69 -13.41
N ASN A 101 -1.49 -3.37 -12.27
CA ASN A 101 -1.98 -4.31 -11.28
C ASN A 101 -3.38 -3.89 -10.85
N PHE A 102 -4.33 -4.83 -10.88
CA PHE A 102 -5.72 -4.56 -10.54
C PHE A 102 -6.34 -5.64 -9.66
N GLY A 103 -7.35 -5.26 -8.87
CA GLY A 103 -8.17 -6.16 -8.09
C GLY A 103 -7.51 -6.62 -6.81
N HIS A 104 -6.67 -5.79 -6.20
CA HIS A 104 -6.04 -6.05 -4.91
C HIS A 104 -6.20 -4.87 -3.96
N VAL A 105 -5.90 -5.13 -2.69
CA VAL A 105 -5.94 -4.14 -1.63
C VAL A 105 -4.66 -4.22 -0.81
N PHE A 106 -4.38 -3.15 -0.08
CA PHE A 106 -3.29 -3.10 0.88
C PHE A 106 -3.72 -2.30 2.11
N ARG A 107 -3.03 -2.51 3.22
CA ARG A 107 -3.22 -1.78 4.46
C ARG A 107 -2.31 -0.56 4.47
N VAL A 108 -2.78 0.54 5.07
CA VAL A 108 -1.94 1.71 5.38
C VAL A 108 -1.71 1.80 6.87
N GLU A 109 -0.55 2.30 7.25
CA GLU A 109 -0.22 2.50 8.64
C GLU A 109 -1.08 3.59 9.28
N TYR A 110 -1.61 3.29 10.45
CA TYR A 110 -2.30 4.26 11.30
C TYR A 110 -1.28 5.02 12.17
N PRO A 111 -1.55 6.30 12.50
CA PRO A 111 -0.75 7.01 13.47
C PRO A 111 -0.70 6.26 14.80
N ASP A 112 0.51 6.10 15.35
CA ASP A 112 0.67 5.48 16.66
C ASP A 112 0.02 6.38 17.73
N MET A 113 -0.83 5.77 18.54
CA MET A 113 -1.48 6.45 19.68
C MET A 113 -0.53 6.64 20.87
N ASN A 114 0.66 6.02 20.80
CA ASN A 114 1.66 6.08 21.85
C ASN A 114 2.57 7.31 21.72
N PRO A 115 2.44 8.33 22.58
CA PRO A 115 3.30 9.51 22.54
C PRO A 115 4.72 9.25 23.06
N PHE A 116 4.93 8.10 23.71
CA PHE A 116 6.21 7.68 24.30
C PHE A 116 6.94 6.65 23.44
N GLY A 117 6.40 6.34 22.26
CA GLY A 117 6.98 5.40 21.32
C GLY A 117 8.33 5.86 20.77
N SER A 118 9.19 4.92 20.48
CA SER A 118 10.53 5.17 19.94
C SER A 118 10.55 5.43 18.44
N SER A 119 9.40 5.52 17.78
CA SER A 119 9.35 5.77 16.34
C SER A 119 9.69 7.22 16.02
N PRO A 120 10.79 7.50 15.31
CA PRO A 120 11.18 8.86 14.95
C PRO A 120 10.31 9.46 13.84
N ALA A 121 9.51 8.65 13.16
CA ALA A 121 8.65 9.09 12.07
C ALA A 121 7.24 9.37 12.56
N LEU A 122 6.86 10.64 12.55
CA LEU A 122 5.47 11.04 12.79
C LEU A 122 4.68 10.86 11.49
N ASN A 123 3.58 10.11 11.58
CA ASN A 123 2.62 10.04 10.50
C ASN A 123 1.88 11.38 10.39
N GLU A 124 1.85 12.01 9.22
CA GLU A 124 1.23 13.32 9.00
C GLU A 124 -0.27 13.37 9.39
N ARG A 125 -0.97 12.23 9.27
CA ARG A 125 -2.38 12.09 9.65
C ARG A 125 -2.64 12.40 11.15
N ILE A 126 -1.60 12.43 11.96
CA ILE A 126 -1.67 12.85 13.38
C ILE A 126 -2.22 14.28 13.54
N ALA A 127 -2.06 15.13 12.53
CA ALA A 127 -2.60 16.48 12.53
C ALA A 127 -4.13 16.50 12.63
N ASP A 128 -4.78 15.50 12.03
CA ASP A 128 -6.24 15.36 11.96
C ASP A 128 -6.83 14.51 13.10
N ARG A 129 -6.04 14.19 14.14
CA ARG A 129 -6.48 13.36 15.26
C ARG A 129 -7.65 13.94 16.01
N TRP A 130 -8.42 13.11 16.64
CA TRP A 130 -9.43 13.48 17.62
C TRP A 130 -8.79 14.27 18.79
N ARG A 131 -9.39 15.37 19.24
CA ARG A 131 -8.88 16.26 20.30
C ARG A 131 -9.90 16.55 21.39
N GLN A 132 -11.20 16.51 21.07
CA GLN A 132 -12.28 16.84 21.98
C GLN A 132 -13.59 16.13 21.56
N PRO A 133 -14.53 15.93 22.50
CA PRO A 133 -15.83 15.37 22.19
C PRO A 133 -16.53 16.12 21.04
N GLY A 134 -17.09 15.36 20.11
CA GLY A 134 -17.66 15.85 18.84
C GLY A 134 -16.73 15.71 17.63
N ASP A 135 -15.43 15.50 17.84
CA ASP A 135 -14.48 15.27 16.74
C ASP A 135 -14.60 13.84 16.16
N GLU A 136 -15.16 12.89 16.91
CA GLU A 136 -15.47 11.53 16.42
C GLU A 136 -16.38 11.52 15.19
N ASN A 137 -17.09 12.63 14.93
CA ASN A 137 -17.91 12.80 13.74
C ASN A 137 -17.16 13.48 12.58
N LYS A 138 -15.90 13.88 12.76
CA LYS A 138 -15.11 14.65 11.79
C LYS A 138 -13.84 13.95 11.36
N THR A 139 -13.31 13.08 12.22
CA THR A 139 -12.07 12.35 11.97
C THR A 139 -12.22 10.88 12.30
N ASP A 140 -11.41 10.08 11.60
CA ASP A 140 -11.22 8.66 11.86
C ASP A 140 -9.89 8.36 12.57
N ILE A 141 -9.10 9.42 12.87
CA ILE A 141 -7.81 9.28 13.55
C ILE A 141 -8.02 9.36 15.05
N PRO A 142 -7.62 8.31 15.81
CA PRO A 142 -7.82 8.25 17.25
C PRO A 142 -7.13 9.38 18.03
N ALA A 143 -7.56 9.56 19.27
CA ALA A 143 -6.86 10.40 20.21
C ALA A 143 -5.45 9.87 20.49
N ILE A 144 -4.48 10.77 20.67
CA ILE A 144 -3.17 10.42 21.21
C ILE A 144 -3.27 10.45 22.74
N CYS A 145 -2.68 9.45 23.38
CA CYS A 145 -2.61 9.41 24.85
C CYS A 145 -1.82 10.62 25.37
N SER A 146 -2.40 11.35 26.31
CA SER A 146 -1.78 12.56 26.87
C SER A 146 -0.78 12.26 27.99
N ASP A 147 -0.91 11.10 28.62
CA ASP A 147 -0.11 10.68 29.77
C ASP A 147 0.03 9.15 29.84
N MET A 148 0.90 8.70 30.73
CA MET A 148 1.21 7.28 30.90
C MET A 148 0.00 6.45 31.35
N MET A 149 -0.90 7.00 32.15
CA MET A 149 -2.08 6.28 32.64
C MET A 149 -3.05 6.01 31.47
N ASN A 150 -3.34 7.03 30.66
CA ASN A 150 -4.16 6.89 29.46
C ASN A 150 -3.53 5.95 28.45
N TYR A 151 -2.21 6.00 28.29
CA TYR A 151 -1.48 5.04 27.46
C TYR A 151 -1.67 3.60 27.93
N LEU A 152 -1.48 3.33 29.22
CA LEU A 152 -1.64 1.98 29.76
C LEU A 152 -3.07 1.47 29.58
N MET A 153 -4.08 2.30 29.81
CA MET A 153 -5.47 1.94 29.57
C MET A 153 -5.73 1.65 28.10
N THR A 154 -5.22 2.47 27.19
CA THR A 154 -5.34 2.30 25.74
C THR A 154 -4.61 1.05 25.25
N TYR A 155 -3.43 0.79 25.81
CA TYR A 155 -2.67 -0.41 25.51
C TYR A 155 -3.39 -1.68 25.97
N GLN A 156 -3.92 -1.68 27.20
CA GLN A 156 -4.68 -2.81 27.74
C GLN A 156 -5.96 -3.11 26.95
N THR A 157 -6.59 -2.11 26.37
CA THR A 157 -7.76 -2.31 25.50
C THR A 157 -7.38 -2.71 24.06
N GLY A 158 -6.10 -2.63 23.72
CA GLY A 158 -5.65 -2.89 22.34
C GLY A 158 -6.17 -1.91 21.32
N ALA A 159 -6.41 -0.66 21.71
CA ALA A 159 -7.00 0.36 20.83
C ALA A 159 -6.12 0.66 19.60
N SER A 160 -4.80 0.71 19.73
CA SER A 160 -3.89 0.88 18.60
C SER A 160 -3.99 -0.28 17.62
N GLU A 161 -4.08 -1.51 18.14
CA GLU A 161 -4.29 -2.73 17.37
C GLU A 161 -5.59 -2.66 16.56
N LEU A 162 -6.67 -2.26 17.23
CA LEU A 162 -7.99 -2.17 16.63
C LEU A 162 -8.04 -1.11 15.53
N ALA A 163 -7.37 0.04 15.69
CA ALA A 163 -7.26 1.07 14.68
C ALA A 163 -6.43 0.59 13.48
N GLN A 164 -5.22 0.05 13.73
CA GLN A 164 -4.28 -0.38 12.69
C GLN A 164 -4.85 -1.46 11.80
N TYR A 165 -5.56 -2.43 12.38
CA TYR A 165 -6.08 -3.58 11.65
C TYR A 165 -7.57 -3.52 11.32
N SER A 166 -8.18 -2.33 11.45
CA SER A 166 -9.56 -2.09 11.01
C SER A 166 -9.68 -2.01 9.48
N SER A 167 -10.90 -2.16 9.00
CA SER A 167 -11.22 -1.98 7.57
C SER A 167 -10.99 -0.54 7.08
N ASN A 168 -10.97 0.42 7.99
CA ASN A 168 -10.65 1.81 7.66
C ASN A 168 -9.17 2.02 7.27
N SER A 169 -8.28 1.08 7.58
CA SER A 169 -6.89 1.11 7.13
C SER A 169 -6.68 0.54 5.71
N ILE A 170 -7.72 -0.02 5.08
CA ILE A 170 -7.61 -0.69 3.78
C ILE A 170 -7.75 0.30 2.63
N ARG A 171 -6.89 0.15 1.63
CA ARG A 171 -6.88 0.95 0.39
C ARG A 171 -6.88 0.07 -0.83
N LYS A 172 -7.45 0.58 -1.93
CA LYS A 172 -7.37 -0.06 -3.24
C LYS A 172 -5.95 0.00 -3.77
N GLY A 173 -5.43 -1.14 -4.22
CA GLY A 173 -4.09 -1.27 -4.78
C GLY A 173 -4.05 -1.15 -6.31
N ASP A 174 -5.18 -0.89 -6.97
CA ASP A 174 -5.23 -0.76 -8.41
C ASP A 174 -4.31 0.36 -8.88
N MET A 175 -3.43 0.04 -9.84
CA MET A 175 -2.45 0.99 -10.34
C MET A 175 -2.07 0.76 -11.80
N ILE A 176 -1.59 1.83 -12.44
CA ILE A 176 -0.90 1.82 -13.74
C ILE A 176 0.37 2.64 -13.57
N ARG A 177 1.51 2.08 -13.99
CA ARG A 177 2.81 2.74 -13.92
C ARG A 177 3.45 2.82 -15.29
N LEU A 178 3.93 4.01 -15.66
CA LEU A 178 4.85 4.18 -16.77
C LEU A 178 6.27 3.90 -16.27
N ARG A 179 6.72 2.66 -16.49
CA ARG A 179 8.01 2.15 -16.01
C ARG A 179 9.19 2.75 -16.73
N GLU A 180 9.06 2.89 -18.05
CA GLU A 180 10.18 3.28 -18.90
C GLU A 180 9.72 4.11 -20.08
N ILE A 181 10.51 5.14 -20.39
CA ILE A 181 10.55 5.83 -21.67
C ILE A 181 11.96 5.68 -22.20
N LEU A 182 12.13 4.98 -23.33
CA LEU A 182 13.41 4.80 -24.00
C LEU A 182 13.38 5.54 -25.32
N LEU A 183 14.26 6.53 -25.47
CA LEU A 183 14.49 7.26 -26.70
C LEU A 183 15.84 6.86 -27.29
N ASN A 184 15.86 6.51 -28.56
CA ASN A 184 17.09 6.22 -29.29
C ASN A 184 17.10 7.07 -30.55
N TYR A 185 18.17 7.83 -30.74
CA TYR A 185 18.38 8.68 -31.91
C TYR A 185 19.67 8.27 -32.62
N GLU A 186 19.53 7.77 -33.84
CA GLU A 186 20.67 7.43 -34.70
C GLU A 186 20.98 8.62 -35.61
N LEU A 187 22.21 9.16 -35.53
CA LEU A 187 22.59 10.29 -36.36
C LEU A 187 22.60 9.91 -37.85
N PRO A 188 22.00 10.73 -38.71
CA PRO A 188 22.01 10.49 -40.14
C PRO A 188 23.47 10.42 -40.69
N LYS A 189 23.76 9.44 -41.52
CA LYS A 189 25.09 9.18 -42.11
C LYS A 189 25.70 10.43 -42.79
N LYS A 190 24.86 11.30 -43.34
CA LYS A 190 25.28 12.54 -43.97
C LYS A 190 26.05 13.49 -43.04
N TRP A 191 25.82 13.42 -41.72
CA TRP A 191 26.49 14.22 -40.70
C TRP A 191 27.85 13.63 -40.27
N LEU A 192 28.07 12.35 -40.58
CA LEU A 192 29.28 11.59 -40.24
C LEU A 192 30.25 11.44 -41.40
N HIS A 193 29.92 11.99 -42.57
CA HIS A 193 30.65 11.77 -43.85
C HIS A 193 32.15 12.07 -43.78
N ASN A 194 32.57 13.04 -42.98
CA ASN A 194 34.00 13.44 -42.83
C ASN A 194 34.60 12.97 -41.50
N SER A 195 34.02 11.96 -40.88
CA SER A 195 34.42 11.40 -39.58
C SER A 195 34.83 9.93 -39.72
N PRO A 196 35.75 9.40 -38.90
CA PRO A 196 36.06 8.00 -38.84
C PRO A 196 34.91 7.15 -38.25
N VAL A 197 33.86 7.81 -37.71
CA VAL A 197 32.71 7.17 -37.08
C VAL A 197 31.69 6.72 -38.14
N LYS A 198 31.43 5.43 -38.21
CA LYS A 198 30.43 4.84 -39.13
C LYS A 198 29.01 5.00 -38.66
N ARG A 199 28.81 4.96 -37.34
CA ARG A 199 27.49 5.12 -36.71
C ARG A 199 27.64 5.81 -35.35
N LEU A 200 26.73 6.73 -35.06
CA LEU A 200 26.58 7.34 -33.74
C LEU A 200 25.11 7.26 -33.34
N SER A 201 24.86 6.66 -32.18
CA SER A 201 23.52 6.65 -31.58
C SER A 201 23.55 7.23 -30.17
N ILE A 202 22.53 7.99 -29.86
CA ILE A 202 22.30 8.59 -28.53
C ILE A 202 21.06 7.94 -27.96
N THR A 203 21.17 7.40 -26.76
CA THR A 203 20.06 6.79 -26.03
C THR A 203 19.77 7.62 -24.78
N ALA A 204 18.50 7.94 -24.55
CA ALA A 204 18.02 8.55 -23.32
C ALA A 204 16.94 7.66 -22.74
N GLN A 205 17.03 7.34 -21.46
CA GLN A 205 16.10 6.48 -20.76
C GLN A 205 15.63 7.18 -19.49
N LEU A 206 14.32 7.19 -19.29
CA LEU A 206 13.66 7.61 -18.06
C LEU A 206 12.96 6.41 -17.45
N ASN A 207 13.18 6.16 -16.15
CA ASN A 207 12.52 5.09 -15.41
C ASN A 207 11.62 5.68 -14.33
N ASN A 208 10.56 4.93 -13.98
CA ASN A 208 9.57 5.28 -12.94
C ASN A 208 8.92 6.65 -13.15
N VAL A 209 8.51 6.93 -14.39
CA VAL A 209 8.15 8.29 -14.86
C VAL A 209 6.82 8.76 -14.29
N TRP A 210 5.86 7.84 -14.16
CA TRP A 210 4.51 8.21 -13.76
C TRP A 210 3.77 7.03 -13.13
N LEU A 211 2.92 7.35 -12.14
CA LEU A 211 2.08 6.41 -11.44
C LEU A 211 0.66 6.97 -11.33
N TRP A 212 -0.32 6.15 -11.71
CA TRP A 212 -1.71 6.33 -11.35
C TRP A 212 -2.13 5.27 -10.35
N THR A 213 -2.87 5.67 -9.32
CA THR A 213 -3.44 4.77 -8.30
C THR A 213 -4.92 5.03 -8.10
N ALA A 214 -5.67 4.01 -7.69
CA ALA A 214 -7.09 4.13 -7.36
C ALA A 214 -7.34 4.57 -5.91
N ASN A 215 -6.33 4.62 -5.05
CA ASN A 215 -6.46 5.18 -3.71
C ASN A 215 -6.43 6.72 -3.76
N LYS A 216 -7.23 7.35 -2.90
CA LYS A 216 -7.42 8.81 -2.92
C LYS A 216 -6.20 9.58 -2.43
N GLU A 217 -5.41 8.95 -1.57
CA GLU A 217 -4.21 9.52 -0.94
C GLU A 217 -3.01 9.52 -1.88
N GLY A 218 -3.07 8.77 -3.00
CA GLY A 218 -1.97 8.66 -3.95
C GLY A 218 -0.82 7.78 -3.48
N TYR A 219 -1.03 6.94 -2.47
CA TYR A 219 -0.01 5.99 -2.00
C TYR A 219 0.37 5.01 -3.11
N ASP A 220 1.66 4.77 -3.23
CA ASP A 220 2.20 3.77 -4.15
C ASP A 220 2.03 2.37 -3.57
N PRO A 221 1.17 1.50 -4.16
CA PRO A 221 0.94 0.16 -3.63
C PRO A 221 2.19 -0.74 -3.63
N GLU A 222 3.19 -0.44 -4.46
CA GLU A 222 4.45 -1.21 -4.50
C GLU A 222 5.43 -0.78 -3.41
N ALA A 223 5.22 0.39 -2.81
CA ALA A 223 6.06 0.92 -1.73
C ALA A 223 5.49 0.63 -0.34
N VAL A 224 4.40 -0.12 -0.24
CA VAL A 224 3.75 -0.44 1.03
C VAL A 224 3.77 -1.94 1.28
N SER A 225 4.14 -2.33 2.50
CA SER A 225 3.93 -3.71 2.96
C SER A 225 2.42 -3.95 3.10
N PRO A 226 1.83 -4.86 2.30
CA PRO A 226 0.38 -4.90 2.13
C PRO A 226 -0.39 -5.34 3.38
N VAL A 227 0.25 -5.99 4.33
CA VAL A 227 -0.36 -6.51 5.56
C VAL A 227 -0.10 -5.59 6.74
N SER A 228 1.13 -5.14 6.94
CA SER A 228 1.50 -4.26 8.06
C SER A 228 1.19 -2.78 7.79
N GLY A 229 1.13 -2.37 6.52
CA GLY A 229 0.96 -0.98 6.14
C GLY A 229 2.23 -0.15 6.15
N THR A 230 3.37 -0.74 6.51
CA THR A 230 4.65 -0.03 6.60
C THR A 230 5.11 0.44 5.23
N PHE A 231 5.47 1.72 5.13
CA PHE A 231 5.97 2.33 3.91
C PHE A 231 7.46 2.07 3.71
N SER A 232 7.84 1.79 2.47
CA SER A 232 9.20 1.80 1.97
C SER A 232 9.44 3.04 1.11
N LEU A 233 10.69 3.38 0.87
CA LEU A 233 11.00 4.41 -0.11
C LEU A 233 10.55 3.97 -1.50
N THR A 234 9.86 4.87 -2.21
CA THR A 234 9.50 4.66 -3.61
C THR A 234 10.74 4.78 -4.49
N ASP A 235 10.78 3.99 -5.56
CA ASP A 235 11.84 4.10 -6.54
C ASP A 235 11.82 5.50 -7.18
N PRO A 236 12.93 6.25 -7.16
CA PRO A 236 12.97 7.59 -7.73
C PRO A 236 12.86 7.56 -9.25
N ILE A 237 12.47 8.68 -9.84
CA ILE A 237 12.63 8.88 -11.28
C ILE A 237 14.12 8.88 -11.59
N ALA A 238 14.55 7.98 -12.48
CA ALA A 238 15.94 7.86 -12.87
C ALA A 238 16.11 8.23 -14.36
N PHE A 239 17.12 9.05 -14.65
CA PHE A 239 17.50 9.41 -16.00
C PHE A 239 18.87 8.81 -16.33
N THR A 240 18.94 8.11 -17.48
CA THR A 240 20.19 7.56 -18.02
C THR A 240 20.39 8.06 -19.44
N CYS A 241 21.60 8.50 -19.75
CA CYS A 241 22.00 8.89 -21.11
C CYS A 241 23.21 8.06 -21.53
N GLY A 242 23.17 7.58 -22.76
CA GLY A 242 24.24 6.79 -23.35
C GLY A 242 24.57 7.25 -24.77
N VAL A 243 25.85 7.12 -25.14
CA VAL A 243 26.33 7.38 -26.50
C VAL A 243 27.09 6.13 -26.99
N LYS A 244 26.70 5.63 -28.16
CA LYS A 244 27.37 4.51 -28.81
C LYS A 244 28.00 4.98 -30.12
N LEU A 245 29.27 4.68 -30.28
CA LEU A 245 30.09 4.99 -31.46
C LEU A 245 30.56 3.68 -32.08
N ASP A 246 30.34 3.52 -33.39
CA ASP A 246 30.90 2.44 -34.20
C ASP A 246 31.87 3.07 -35.19
N PHE A 247 33.11 2.56 -35.26
CA PHE A 247 34.19 3.03 -36.12
C PHE A 247 34.40 2.15 -37.34
#